data_e5208a87834e5e6a6b9ee3274ea1d939
#
_entry.id   e5208a87834e5e6a6b9ee3274ea1d939
#
_cell.length_a   1.000
_cell.length_b   1.000
_cell.length_c   1.000
_cell.angle_alpha   90.00
_cell.angle_beta   90.00
_cell.angle_gamma   90.00
#
_symmetry.space_group_name_H-M   'P 1'
#
loop_
_entity.id
_entity.type
_entity.pdbx_description
1 polymer ?
#
loop_
_entity_poly.entity_id
_entity_poly.type
_entity_poly.pdbx_seq_one_letter_code
_entity_poly.pdbx_strand_id
1 'polypeptide(L)'
;FFSSRRRHTRSLCDWSSDVCSSDLKQVFEYDEVMNNQRKAVYAERRRVLEGRGLKQQVIGYGERTINDIVEAYVNPELPPEEWDLDQVVSKAKEFIYLLEDLKPEQLQGLSLEELKAFLQEQMRNAYDVKEGQVEQVRPGLMREAERFFILQQIDTLWREHLQAMDALRESVGLRGYGQKDPLIEYKNEGYDMFLDMMTQMRRNVIYSMFMFQPMPSQEQVVA
;
A
#
# COMPACT_ATOMS: atom_id res chain seq x y z
N PHE A 1 -65.37 -5.25 -43.48
CA PHE A 1 -64.63 -6.39 -42.90
C PHE A 1 -63.13 -6.30 -43.30
N PHE A 2 -62.30 -5.68 -42.47
CA PHE A 2 -60.89 -6.04 -42.32
C PHE A 2 -60.43 -5.62 -40.93
N SER A 3 -60.42 -6.61 -40.04
CA SER A 3 -59.95 -6.53 -38.68
C SER A 3 -58.43 -6.68 -38.63
N SER A 4 -57.80 -5.66 -38.08
CA SER A 4 -56.60 -5.59 -37.28
C SER A 4 -55.87 -6.91 -36.96
N ARG A 5 -54.61 -7.01 -37.41
CA ARG A 5 -53.53 -7.76 -36.73
C ARG A 5 -52.27 -6.90 -36.64
N ARG A 6 -52.28 -5.96 -35.73
CA ARG A 6 -51.04 -5.35 -35.20
C ARG A 6 -50.95 -5.71 -33.73
N ARG A 7 -50.33 -6.84 -33.40
CA ARG A 7 -49.78 -7.15 -32.08
C ARG A 7 -48.73 -8.24 -32.29
N HIS A 8 -47.48 -7.90 -32.09
CA HIS A 8 -46.39 -8.72 -31.57
C HIS A 8 -45.01 -8.28 -32.10
N THR A 9 -44.72 -6.99 -32.19
CA THR A 9 -43.35 -6.52 -32.45
C THR A 9 -42.77 -5.65 -31.34
N ARG A 10 -43.50 -5.40 -30.24
CA ARG A 10 -42.97 -4.62 -29.12
C ARG A 10 -42.25 -5.41 -28.04
N SER A 11 -42.41 -6.73 -27.99
CA SER A 11 -41.92 -7.57 -26.88
C SER A 11 -40.44 -8.01 -27.05
N LEU A 12 -39.89 -8.03 -28.26
CA LEU A 12 -38.54 -8.50 -28.50
C LEU A 12 -37.48 -7.37 -28.41
N CYS A 13 -37.86 -6.12 -28.64
CA CYS A 13 -36.94 -5.00 -28.50
C CYS A 13 -36.74 -4.56 -27.06
N ASP A 14 -37.74 -4.69 -26.18
CA ASP A 14 -37.61 -4.34 -24.75
C ASP A 14 -36.69 -5.34 -24.00
N TRP A 15 -36.77 -6.63 -24.30
CA TRP A 15 -35.95 -7.65 -23.64
C TRP A 15 -34.44 -7.50 -23.98
N SER A 16 -34.09 -7.16 -25.18
CA SER A 16 -32.69 -6.98 -25.57
C SER A 16 -32.10 -5.67 -25.01
N SER A 17 -32.89 -4.63 -24.82
CA SER A 17 -32.44 -3.37 -24.26
C SER A 17 -32.22 -3.46 -22.75
N ASP A 18 -33.08 -4.19 -22.03
CA ASP A 18 -32.97 -4.37 -20.58
C ASP A 18 -31.80 -5.29 -20.20
N VAL A 19 -31.58 -6.39 -20.93
CA VAL A 19 -30.43 -7.27 -20.74
C VAL A 19 -29.12 -6.53 -21.07
N CYS A 20 -29.07 -5.79 -22.17
CA CYS A 20 -27.91 -4.99 -22.53
C CYS A 20 -27.62 -3.87 -21.52
N SER A 21 -28.66 -3.26 -20.94
CA SER A 21 -28.56 -2.22 -19.91
C SER A 21 -28.05 -2.79 -18.58
N SER A 22 -28.50 -3.99 -18.17
CA SER A 22 -28.03 -4.65 -16.94
C SER A 22 -26.57 -5.09 -17.05
N ASP A 23 -26.17 -5.65 -18.20
CA ASP A 23 -24.79 -6.07 -18.44
C ASP A 23 -23.83 -4.89 -18.48
N LEU A 24 -24.22 -3.77 -19.13
CA LEU A 24 -23.44 -2.54 -19.14
C LEU A 24 -23.31 -1.93 -17.74
N LYS A 25 -24.38 -1.97 -16.93
CA LYS A 25 -24.33 -1.49 -15.55
C LYS A 25 -23.38 -2.34 -14.72
N GLN A 26 -23.41 -3.64 -14.85
CA GLN A 26 -22.54 -4.56 -14.13
C GLN A 26 -21.06 -4.31 -14.51
N VAL A 27 -20.75 -4.21 -15.80
CA VAL A 27 -19.39 -3.87 -16.27
C VAL A 27 -18.92 -2.54 -15.68
N PHE A 28 -19.78 -1.51 -15.68
CA PHE A 28 -19.47 -0.22 -15.11
C PHE A 28 -19.13 -0.29 -13.61
N GLU A 29 -19.85 -1.12 -12.84
CA GLU A 29 -19.61 -1.28 -11.40
C GLU A 29 -18.25 -1.96 -11.11
N TYR A 30 -17.80 -2.91 -11.94
CA TYR A 30 -16.44 -3.47 -11.86
C TYR A 30 -15.38 -2.41 -12.20
N ASP A 31 -15.61 -1.64 -13.26
CA ASP A 31 -14.66 -0.62 -13.70
C ASP A 31 -14.56 0.55 -12.70
N GLU A 32 -15.64 0.85 -11.96
CA GLU A 32 -15.65 1.89 -10.92
C GLU A 32 -14.68 1.55 -9.78
N VAL A 33 -14.61 0.29 -9.35
CA VAL A 33 -13.64 -0.16 -8.32
C VAL A 33 -12.22 0.16 -8.76
N MET A 34 -11.85 -0.27 -9.96
CA MET A 34 -10.52 -0.03 -10.52
C MET A 34 -10.24 1.46 -10.73
N ASN A 35 -11.24 2.22 -11.14
CA ASN A 35 -11.09 3.66 -11.35
C ASN A 35 -10.83 4.42 -10.05
N ASN A 36 -11.46 4.02 -8.95
CA ASN A 36 -11.24 4.63 -7.64
C ASN A 36 -9.82 4.32 -7.11
N GLN A 37 -9.37 3.08 -7.23
CA GLN A 37 -8.00 2.68 -6.88
C GLN A 37 -6.97 3.44 -7.74
N ARG A 38 -7.19 3.54 -9.05
CA ARG A 38 -6.33 4.29 -9.98
C ARG A 38 -6.23 5.77 -9.60
N LYS A 39 -7.34 6.41 -9.24
CA LYS A 39 -7.33 7.81 -8.77
C LYS A 39 -6.47 7.97 -7.52
N ALA A 40 -6.55 7.05 -6.56
CA ALA A 40 -5.75 7.10 -5.34
C ALA A 40 -4.25 6.96 -5.65
N VAL A 41 -3.85 5.97 -6.46
CA VAL A 41 -2.46 5.74 -6.85
C VAL A 41 -1.90 6.94 -7.65
N TYR A 42 -2.67 7.48 -8.59
CA TYR A 42 -2.22 8.62 -9.39
C TYR A 42 -2.14 9.92 -8.59
N ALA A 43 -3.00 10.10 -7.58
CA ALA A 43 -2.89 11.23 -6.65
C ALA A 43 -1.60 11.14 -5.81
N GLU A 44 -1.28 9.94 -5.32
CA GLU A 44 -0.04 9.69 -4.59
C GLU A 44 1.19 9.92 -5.47
N ARG A 45 1.20 9.34 -6.67
CA ARG A 45 2.27 9.53 -7.65
C ARG A 45 2.49 11.01 -8.00
N ARG A 46 1.42 11.75 -8.21
CA ARG A 46 1.48 13.20 -8.50
C ARG A 46 2.11 13.98 -7.34
N ARG A 47 1.70 13.68 -6.10
CA ARG A 47 2.27 14.31 -4.89
C ARG A 47 3.78 14.13 -4.83
N VAL A 48 4.26 12.92 -5.11
CA VAL A 48 5.69 12.60 -5.15
C VAL A 48 6.43 13.35 -6.26
N LEU A 49 5.83 13.44 -7.46
CA LEU A 49 6.40 14.20 -8.59
C LEU A 49 6.49 15.70 -8.31
N GLU A 50 5.51 16.27 -7.61
CA GLU A 50 5.53 17.66 -7.17
C GLU A 50 6.65 17.93 -6.14
N GLY A 51 7.14 16.89 -5.47
CA GLY A 51 8.30 16.96 -4.57
C GLY A 51 8.03 17.68 -3.26
N ARG A 52 6.77 17.93 -2.90
CA ARG A 52 6.41 18.66 -1.69
C ARG A 52 6.26 17.69 -0.51
N GLY A 53 7.02 17.95 0.56
CA GLY A 53 6.89 17.20 1.82
C GLY A 53 7.30 15.72 1.73
N LEU A 54 8.24 15.35 0.86
CA LEU A 54 8.73 13.98 0.70
C LEU A 54 9.24 13.40 2.01
N LYS A 55 10.02 14.17 2.78
CA LYS A 55 10.50 13.76 4.10
C LYS A 55 9.36 13.33 5.01
N GLN A 56 8.34 14.17 5.15
CA GLN A 56 7.18 13.88 6.00
C GLN A 56 6.40 12.67 5.51
N GLN A 57 6.35 12.48 4.20
CA GLN A 57 5.69 11.32 3.59
C GLN A 57 6.44 10.03 3.93
N VAL A 58 7.76 9.99 3.79
CA VAL A 58 8.60 8.84 4.14
C VAL A 58 8.55 8.57 5.65
N ILE A 59 8.63 9.61 6.49
CA ILE A 59 8.45 9.46 7.93
C ILE A 59 7.10 8.83 8.24
N GLY A 60 6.00 9.31 7.63
CA GLY A 60 4.68 8.72 7.81
C GLY A 60 4.57 7.26 7.32
N TYR A 61 5.34 6.87 6.30
CA TYR A 61 5.44 5.46 5.89
C TYR A 61 6.16 4.62 6.95
N GLY A 62 7.25 5.14 7.53
CA GLY A 62 7.98 4.48 8.60
C GLY A 62 7.12 4.29 9.86
N GLU A 63 6.41 5.33 10.28
CA GLU A 63 5.50 5.27 11.44
C GLU A 63 4.41 4.20 11.26
N ARG A 64 3.80 4.15 10.09
CA ARG A 64 2.80 3.12 9.77
C ARG A 64 3.42 1.72 9.72
N THR A 65 4.62 1.58 9.15
CA THR A 65 5.33 0.31 9.14
C THR A 65 5.64 -0.20 10.54
N ILE A 66 6.04 0.70 11.45
CA ILE A 66 6.23 0.38 12.88
C ILE A 66 4.91 -0.06 13.52
N ASN A 67 3.82 0.67 13.26
CA ASN A 67 2.50 0.28 13.78
C ASN A 67 2.07 -1.10 13.28
N ASP A 68 2.25 -1.37 11.97
CA ASP A 68 1.95 -2.67 11.37
C ASP A 68 2.78 -3.81 12.03
N ILE A 69 4.05 -3.54 12.39
CA ILE A 69 4.91 -4.49 13.08
C ILE A 69 4.39 -4.73 14.51
N VAL A 70 4.10 -3.67 15.25
CA VAL A 70 3.57 -3.80 16.61
C VAL A 70 2.25 -4.56 16.61
N GLU A 71 1.32 -4.24 15.73
CA GLU A 71 0.02 -4.91 15.63
C GLU A 71 0.11 -6.39 15.23
N ALA A 72 1.17 -6.78 14.52
CA ALA A 72 1.39 -8.17 14.14
C ALA A 72 1.90 -9.06 15.28
N TYR A 73 2.64 -8.50 16.24
CA TYR A 73 3.32 -9.27 17.31
C TYR A 73 2.85 -8.93 18.73
N VAL A 74 2.04 -7.89 18.89
CA VAL A 74 1.50 -7.46 20.18
C VAL A 74 -0.02 -7.66 20.18
N ASN A 75 -0.50 -8.57 21.02
CA ASN A 75 -1.94 -8.72 21.22
C ASN A 75 -2.39 -7.79 22.35
N PRO A 76 -3.26 -6.77 22.07
CA PRO A 76 -3.73 -5.83 23.08
C PRO A 76 -4.55 -6.45 24.22
N GLU A 77 -5.09 -7.67 24.01
CA GLU A 77 -5.88 -8.40 25.02
C GLU A 77 -5.00 -9.09 26.08
N LEU A 78 -3.69 -9.24 25.80
CA LEU A 78 -2.73 -9.83 26.71
C LEU A 78 -2.03 -8.76 27.55
N PRO A 79 -1.60 -9.09 28.78
CA PRO A 79 -0.80 -8.18 29.59
C PRO A 79 0.55 -7.91 28.89
N PRO A 80 1.16 -6.72 29.10
CA PRO A 80 2.42 -6.34 28.45
C PRO A 80 3.58 -7.31 28.66
N GLU A 81 3.54 -8.12 29.74
CA GLU A 81 4.55 -9.11 30.09
C GLU A 81 4.54 -10.34 29.16
N GLU A 82 3.42 -10.58 28.48
CA GLU A 82 3.22 -11.71 27.53
C GLU A 82 3.41 -11.30 26.06
N TRP A 83 3.76 -10.04 25.80
CA TRP A 83 4.02 -9.59 24.44
C TRP A 83 5.34 -10.10 23.90
N ASP A 84 5.39 -10.49 22.63
CA ASP A 84 6.61 -10.95 21.96
C ASP A 84 7.47 -9.76 21.50
N LEU A 85 8.08 -9.07 22.49
CA LEU A 85 8.91 -7.88 22.24
C LEU A 85 10.19 -8.24 21.46
N ASP A 86 10.68 -9.47 21.56
CA ASP A 86 11.84 -9.94 20.79
C ASP A 86 11.54 -9.94 19.30
N GLN A 87 10.36 -10.40 18.90
CA GLN A 87 9.92 -10.37 17.51
C GLN A 87 9.70 -8.94 17.01
N VAL A 88 9.11 -8.07 17.82
CA VAL A 88 8.93 -6.65 17.49
C VAL A 88 10.29 -6.01 17.19
N VAL A 89 11.28 -6.18 18.08
CA VAL A 89 12.63 -5.62 17.92
C VAL A 89 13.32 -6.22 16.70
N SER A 90 13.26 -7.55 16.53
CA SER A 90 13.87 -8.24 15.39
C SER A 90 13.32 -7.72 14.06
N LYS A 91 12.00 -7.59 13.96
CA LYS A 91 11.36 -7.08 12.75
C LYS A 91 11.63 -5.60 12.52
N ALA A 92 11.64 -4.75 13.54
CA ALA A 92 12.01 -3.35 13.41
C ALA A 92 13.45 -3.20 12.84
N LYS A 93 14.40 -4.00 13.34
CA LYS A 93 15.79 -4.02 12.84
C LYS A 93 15.92 -4.52 11.40
N GLU A 94 15.09 -5.46 10.98
CA GLU A 94 15.07 -5.96 9.61
C GLU A 94 14.76 -4.85 8.59
N PHE A 95 13.83 -3.96 8.93
CA PHE A 95 13.48 -2.81 8.08
C PHE A 95 14.41 -1.61 8.28
N ILE A 96 14.91 -1.41 9.48
CA ILE A 96 15.69 -0.22 9.89
C ILE A 96 16.96 -0.70 10.59
N TYR A 97 17.99 -1.00 9.81
CA TYR A 97 19.25 -1.53 10.37
C TYR A 97 19.91 -0.58 11.40
N LEU A 98 19.64 0.73 11.33
CA LEU A 98 20.17 1.71 12.29
C LEU A 98 19.58 1.57 13.72
N LEU A 99 18.62 0.66 13.93
CA LEU A 99 18.10 0.31 15.25
C LEU A 99 18.89 -0.82 15.93
N GLU A 100 20.17 -1.08 15.54
CA GLU A 100 20.97 -2.16 16.12
C GLU A 100 21.05 -2.12 17.66
N ASP A 101 21.07 -0.92 18.23
CA ASP A 101 21.14 -0.71 19.70
C ASP A 101 19.80 -0.87 20.42
N LEU A 102 18.70 -1.04 19.69
CA LEU A 102 17.36 -1.24 20.27
C LEU A 102 17.30 -2.62 20.94
N LYS A 103 16.91 -2.67 22.21
CA LYS A 103 16.81 -3.89 22.99
C LYS A 103 15.40 -4.10 23.52
N PRO A 104 14.93 -5.36 23.63
CA PRO A 104 13.60 -5.67 24.17
C PRO A 104 13.38 -5.12 25.59
N GLU A 105 14.46 -5.06 26.41
CA GLU A 105 14.39 -4.54 27.77
C GLU A 105 13.94 -3.07 27.85
N GLN A 106 14.21 -2.29 26.79
CA GLN A 106 13.80 -0.88 26.72
C GLN A 106 12.29 -0.72 26.48
N LEU A 107 11.63 -1.79 26.02
CA LEU A 107 10.21 -1.80 25.70
C LEU A 107 9.35 -2.40 26.82
N GLN A 108 10.00 -3.03 27.84
CA GLN A 108 9.29 -3.65 28.95
C GLN A 108 8.56 -2.62 29.80
N GLY A 109 7.33 -2.94 30.20
CA GLY A 109 6.51 -2.10 31.06
C GLY A 109 5.85 -0.91 30.38
N LEU A 110 6.05 -0.72 29.07
CA LEU A 110 5.36 0.29 28.29
C LEU A 110 3.93 -0.17 27.96
N SER A 111 2.99 0.76 27.96
CA SER A 111 1.68 0.54 27.36
C SER A 111 1.79 0.46 25.83
N LEU A 112 0.75 -0.04 25.17
CA LEU A 112 0.73 -0.17 23.71
C LEU A 112 1.00 1.16 22.99
N GLU A 113 0.40 2.25 23.48
CA GLU A 113 0.58 3.59 22.90
C GLU A 113 1.99 4.13 23.15
N GLU A 114 2.55 3.91 24.33
CA GLU A 114 3.93 4.31 24.65
C GLU A 114 4.93 3.49 23.83
N LEU A 115 4.68 2.20 23.63
CA LEU A 115 5.49 1.32 22.77
C LEU A 115 5.51 1.82 21.34
N LYS A 116 4.35 2.10 20.75
CA LYS A 116 4.23 2.66 19.40
C LYS A 116 4.95 4.02 19.30
N ALA A 117 4.71 4.91 20.23
CA ALA A 117 5.33 6.26 20.25
C ALA A 117 6.86 6.17 20.34
N PHE A 118 7.37 5.32 21.25
CA PHE A 118 8.81 5.12 21.41
C PHE A 118 9.46 4.59 20.12
N LEU A 119 8.91 3.54 19.53
CA LEU A 119 9.47 2.97 18.30
C LEU A 119 9.38 3.93 17.11
N GLN A 120 8.31 4.73 17.01
CA GLN A 120 8.20 5.79 15.99
C GLN A 120 9.26 6.87 16.19
N GLU A 121 9.56 7.26 17.43
CA GLU A 121 10.64 8.20 17.71
C GLU A 121 12.00 7.64 17.34
N GLN A 122 12.29 6.39 17.67
CA GLN A 122 13.52 5.71 17.26
C GLN A 122 13.66 5.66 15.73
N MET A 123 12.56 5.39 15.02
CA MET A 123 12.54 5.41 13.56
C MET A 123 12.85 6.81 12.98
N ARG A 124 12.26 7.87 13.56
CA ARG A 124 12.56 9.25 13.14
C ARG A 124 14.02 9.60 13.35
N ASN A 125 14.58 9.26 14.51
CA ASN A 125 15.98 9.48 14.83
C ASN A 125 16.90 8.72 13.84
N ALA A 126 16.60 7.45 13.56
CA ALA A 126 17.32 6.66 12.57
C ALA A 126 17.24 7.28 11.17
N TYR A 127 16.06 7.80 10.80
CA TYR A 127 15.91 8.51 9.52
C TYR A 127 16.76 9.77 9.45
N ASP A 128 16.80 10.61 10.50
CA ASP A 128 17.60 11.84 10.54
C ASP A 128 19.11 11.52 10.47
N VAL A 129 19.56 10.46 11.14
CA VAL A 129 20.93 9.95 11.01
C VAL A 129 21.23 9.53 9.57
N LYS A 130 20.32 8.77 8.94
CA LYS A 130 20.47 8.34 7.55
C LYS A 130 20.52 9.53 6.58
N GLU A 131 19.63 10.50 6.77
CA GLU A 131 19.62 11.72 5.99
C GLU A 131 20.97 12.45 6.10
N GLY A 132 21.50 12.61 7.31
CA GLY A 132 22.80 13.23 7.53
C GLY A 132 23.95 12.51 6.82
N GLN A 133 23.96 11.17 6.83
CA GLN A 133 24.95 10.36 6.13
C GLN A 133 24.89 10.56 4.60
N VAL A 134 23.69 10.55 4.04
CA VAL A 134 23.47 10.69 2.58
C VAL A 134 23.76 12.11 2.10
N GLU A 135 23.35 13.13 2.85
CA GLU A 135 23.59 14.54 2.52
C GLU A 135 25.09 14.93 2.60
N GLN A 136 25.89 14.23 3.40
CA GLN A 136 27.35 14.41 3.42
C GLN A 136 28.00 13.99 2.09
N VAL A 137 27.45 13.01 1.39
CA VAL A 137 27.97 12.57 0.09
C VAL A 137 27.61 13.58 -1.01
N ARG A 138 26.37 14.02 -1.04
CA ARG A 138 25.89 15.06 -1.98
C ARG A 138 24.64 15.74 -1.43
N PRO A 139 24.63 17.07 -1.29
CA PRO A 139 23.44 17.82 -0.89
C PRO A 139 22.26 17.57 -1.83
N GLY A 140 21.08 17.31 -1.26
CA GLY A 140 19.84 17.02 -1.98
C GLY A 140 19.68 15.56 -2.43
N LEU A 141 20.69 14.72 -2.26
CA LEU A 141 20.65 13.31 -2.69
C LEU A 141 19.57 12.52 -1.98
N MET A 142 19.31 12.83 -0.70
CA MET A 142 18.25 12.15 0.05
C MET A 142 16.87 12.40 -0.56
N ARG A 143 16.56 13.61 -0.98
CA ARG A 143 15.28 13.97 -1.65
C ARG A 143 15.12 13.29 -3.01
N GLU A 144 16.23 13.14 -3.73
CA GLU A 144 16.22 12.39 -5.00
C GLU A 144 15.96 10.89 -4.76
N ALA A 145 16.61 10.31 -3.74
CA ALA A 145 16.42 8.91 -3.37
C ALA A 145 14.98 8.62 -2.92
N GLU A 146 14.42 9.46 -2.05
CA GLU A 146 13.01 9.34 -1.63
C GLU A 146 12.06 9.33 -2.84
N ARG A 147 12.20 10.32 -3.72
CA ARG A 147 11.37 10.40 -4.93
C ARG A 147 11.53 9.15 -5.79
N PHE A 148 12.76 8.71 -6.01
CA PHE A 148 13.07 7.56 -6.83
C PHE A 148 12.43 6.27 -6.27
N PHE A 149 12.66 5.97 -4.99
CA PHE A 149 12.16 4.73 -4.39
C PHE A 149 10.63 4.71 -4.31
N ILE A 150 10.00 5.83 -3.94
CA ILE A 150 8.53 5.89 -3.90
C ILE A 150 7.95 5.66 -5.30
N LEU A 151 8.43 6.34 -6.32
CA LEU A 151 7.93 6.18 -7.70
C LEU A 151 8.17 4.77 -8.22
N GLN A 152 9.35 4.20 -7.97
CA GLN A 152 9.68 2.84 -8.38
C GLN A 152 8.73 1.81 -7.76
N GLN A 153 8.46 1.92 -6.46
CA GLN A 153 7.56 1.00 -5.78
C GLN A 153 6.11 1.18 -6.23
N ILE A 154 5.62 2.41 -6.40
CA ILE A 154 4.29 2.68 -6.94
C ILE A 154 4.15 2.04 -8.33
N ASP A 155 5.09 2.29 -9.25
CA ASP A 155 4.97 1.85 -10.64
C ASP A 155 5.07 0.31 -10.76
N THR A 156 5.86 -0.35 -9.90
CA THR A 156 6.01 -1.81 -9.89
C THR A 156 4.77 -2.48 -9.30
N LEU A 157 4.40 -2.13 -8.08
CA LEU A 157 3.31 -2.78 -7.36
C LEU A 157 1.94 -2.48 -7.98
N TRP A 158 1.76 -1.28 -8.53
CA TRP A 158 0.54 -0.97 -9.28
C TRP A 158 0.34 -1.84 -10.51
N ARG A 159 1.41 -2.15 -11.26
CA ARG A 159 1.34 -3.05 -12.41
C ARG A 159 0.98 -4.48 -11.98
N GLU A 160 1.59 -4.97 -10.92
CA GLU A 160 1.29 -6.28 -10.35
C GLU A 160 -0.16 -6.35 -9.84
N HIS A 161 -0.62 -5.30 -9.16
CA HIS A 161 -1.99 -5.19 -8.69
C HIS A 161 -3.02 -5.20 -9.81
N LEU A 162 -2.77 -4.52 -10.93
CA LEU A 162 -3.65 -4.57 -12.10
C LEU A 162 -3.83 -6.01 -12.60
N GLN A 163 -2.73 -6.77 -12.71
CA GLN A 163 -2.77 -8.18 -13.13
C GLN A 163 -3.54 -9.05 -12.13
N ALA A 164 -3.33 -8.81 -10.83
CA ALA A 164 -4.03 -9.54 -9.78
C ALA A 164 -5.53 -9.23 -9.77
N MET A 165 -5.93 -7.98 -10.03
CA MET A 165 -7.34 -7.58 -10.15
C MET A 165 -8.03 -8.18 -11.38
N ASP A 166 -7.32 -8.31 -12.50
CA ASP A 166 -7.84 -9.00 -13.68
C ASP A 166 -8.07 -10.49 -13.38
N ALA A 167 -7.13 -11.16 -12.72
CA ALA A 167 -7.28 -12.55 -12.28
C ALA A 167 -8.41 -12.72 -11.25
N LEU A 168 -8.57 -11.77 -10.33
CA LEU A 168 -9.69 -11.75 -9.39
C LEU A 168 -11.02 -11.67 -10.12
N ARG A 169 -11.15 -10.78 -11.12
CA ARG A 169 -12.38 -10.62 -11.92
C ARG A 169 -12.80 -11.93 -12.60
N GLU A 170 -11.84 -12.67 -13.15
CA GLU A 170 -12.10 -13.98 -13.74
C GLU A 170 -12.54 -15.01 -12.68
N SER A 171 -11.85 -15.04 -11.53
CA SER A 171 -12.11 -16.01 -10.47
C SER A 171 -13.48 -15.84 -9.81
N VAL A 172 -13.89 -14.60 -9.53
CA VAL A 172 -15.22 -14.32 -8.91
C VAL A 172 -16.36 -14.66 -9.86
N GLY A 173 -16.17 -14.51 -11.18
CA GLY A 173 -17.13 -14.94 -12.18
C GLY A 173 -17.41 -16.44 -12.12
N LEU A 174 -16.40 -17.26 -11.87
CA LEU A 174 -16.54 -18.71 -11.69
C LEU A 174 -17.19 -19.09 -10.35
N ARG A 175 -16.96 -18.31 -9.29
CA ARG A 175 -17.57 -18.53 -7.94
C ARG A 175 -19.06 -18.18 -7.88
N GLY A 176 -19.58 -17.41 -8.84
CA GLY A 176 -21.00 -17.01 -8.93
C GLY A 176 -22.00 -18.18 -8.92
N TYR A 177 -21.55 -19.41 -9.15
CA TYR A 177 -22.34 -20.62 -8.97
C TYR A 177 -22.62 -20.97 -7.48
N GLY A 178 -21.99 -20.29 -6.51
CA GLY A 178 -22.02 -20.58 -5.07
C GLY A 178 -22.89 -19.65 -4.22
N GLN A 179 -23.95 -19.05 -4.72
CA GLN A 179 -24.90 -18.18 -3.99
C GLN A 179 -24.34 -16.85 -3.44
N LYS A 180 -23.10 -16.47 -3.74
CA LYS A 180 -22.55 -15.18 -3.40
C LYS A 180 -22.60 -14.25 -4.61
N ASP A 181 -22.86 -12.96 -4.36
CA ASP A 181 -22.81 -11.95 -5.41
C ASP A 181 -21.36 -11.71 -5.85
N PRO A 182 -21.00 -12.04 -7.12
CA PRO A 182 -19.64 -11.89 -7.60
C PRO A 182 -19.12 -10.45 -7.51
N LEU A 183 -19.98 -9.46 -7.64
CA LEU A 183 -19.61 -8.06 -7.56
C LEU A 183 -19.22 -7.65 -6.13
N ILE A 184 -19.95 -8.15 -5.13
CA ILE A 184 -19.63 -7.88 -3.72
C ILE A 184 -18.30 -8.54 -3.34
N GLU A 185 -18.08 -9.80 -3.76
CA GLU A 185 -16.81 -10.50 -3.54
C GLU A 185 -15.67 -9.74 -4.21
N TYR A 186 -15.83 -9.30 -5.46
CA TYR A 186 -14.82 -8.50 -6.16
C TYR A 186 -14.50 -7.18 -5.45
N LYS A 187 -15.52 -6.46 -4.96
CA LYS A 187 -15.33 -5.21 -4.21
C LYS A 187 -14.53 -5.44 -2.94
N ASN A 188 -14.88 -6.46 -2.17
CA ASN A 188 -14.25 -6.75 -0.88
C ASN A 188 -12.80 -7.26 -1.08
N GLU A 189 -12.62 -8.33 -1.85
CA GLU A 189 -11.28 -8.90 -2.11
C GLU A 189 -10.37 -7.87 -2.80
N GLY A 190 -10.90 -7.11 -3.78
CA GLY A 190 -10.13 -6.07 -4.48
C GLY A 190 -9.76 -4.88 -3.58
N TYR A 191 -10.56 -4.57 -2.56
CA TYR A 191 -10.21 -3.58 -1.56
C TYR A 191 -9.08 -4.08 -0.64
N ASP A 192 -9.18 -5.31 -0.15
CA ASP A 192 -8.16 -5.92 0.69
C ASP A 192 -6.83 -6.02 -0.05
N MET A 193 -6.84 -6.50 -1.30
CA MET A 193 -5.65 -6.54 -2.16
C MET A 193 -5.02 -5.16 -2.38
N PHE A 194 -5.84 -4.11 -2.49
CA PHE A 194 -5.35 -2.73 -2.63
C PHE A 194 -4.69 -2.23 -1.34
N LEU A 195 -5.27 -2.53 -0.17
CA LEU A 195 -4.67 -2.19 1.12
C LEU A 195 -3.33 -2.91 1.32
N ASP A 196 -3.25 -4.20 0.96
CA ASP A 196 -2.02 -4.99 1.01
C ASP A 196 -0.94 -4.40 0.10
N MET A 197 -1.29 -4.06 -1.14
CA MET A 197 -0.38 -3.39 -2.07
C MET A 197 0.16 -2.07 -1.49
N MET A 198 -0.70 -1.24 -0.89
CA MET A 198 -0.28 0.03 -0.28
C MET A 198 0.60 -0.18 0.95
N THR A 199 0.35 -1.23 1.73
CA THR A 199 1.17 -1.62 2.87
C THR A 199 2.53 -2.11 2.41
N GLN A 200 2.58 -2.97 1.41
CA GLN A 200 3.82 -3.47 0.82
C GLN A 200 4.65 -2.33 0.21
N MET A 201 4.01 -1.39 -0.48
CA MET A 201 4.68 -0.20 -1.02
C MET A 201 5.39 0.59 0.08
N ARG A 202 4.70 0.88 1.19
CA ARG A 202 5.30 1.60 2.32
C ARG A 202 6.50 0.86 2.90
N ARG A 203 6.36 -0.44 3.17
CA ARG A 203 7.43 -1.30 3.70
C ARG A 203 8.65 -1.35 2.78
N ASN A 204 8.42 -1.54 1.48
CA ASN A 204 9.49 -1.60 0.49
C ASN A 204 10.22 -0.26 0.36
N VAL A 205 9.51 0.87 0.42
CA VAL A 205 10.13 2.20 0.41
C VAL A 205 11.04 2.38 1.63
N ILE A 206 10.55 2.08 2.84
CA ILE A 206 11.34 2.18 4.08
C ILE A 206 12.57 1.29 4.03
N TYR A 207 12.40 0.02 3.67
CA TYR A 207 13.52 -0.91 3.50
C TYR A 207 14.56 -0.38 2.52
N SER A 208 14.13 0.05 1.33
CA SER A 208 15.03 0.58 0.29
C SER A 208 15.74 1.84 0.73
N MET A 209 15.06 2.73 1.45
CA MET A 209 15.66 3.98 1.97
C MET A 209 16.75 3.70 2.99
N PHE A 210 16.54 2.77 3.93
CA PHE A 210 17.56 2.43 4.91
C PHE A 210 18.72 1.63 4.28
N MET A 211 18.45 0.74 3.33
CA MET A 211 19.49 -0.01 2.63
C MET A 211 20.28 0.81 1.60
N PHE A 212 19.78 1.99 1.21
CA PHE A 212 20.45 2.84 0.24
C PHE A 212 21.83 3.29 0.75
N GLN A 213 22.89 2.96 0.01
CA GLN A 213 24.25 3.40 0.25
C GLN A 213 24.73 4.18 -0.97
N PRO A 214 24.86 5.52 -0.86
CA PRO A 214 25.38 6.32 -1.96
C PRO A 214 26.86 6.01 -2.18
N MET A 215 27.26 5.76 -3.42
CA MET A 215 28.67 5.69 -3.77
C MET A 215 29.23 7.11 -3.86
N PRO A 216 30.41 7.37 -3.27
CA PRO A 216 31.09 8.65 -3.50
C PRO A 216 31.36 8.82 -4.99
N SER A 217 31.09 10.00 -5.53
CA SER A 217 31.41 10.32 -6.91
C SER A 217 32.93 10.17 -7.14
N GLN A 218 33.33 9.60 -8.28
CA GLN A 218 34.75 9.33 -8.60
C GLN A 218 35.62 10.60 -8.58
N GLU A 219 35.06 11.80 -8.58
CA GLU A 219 35.76 13.06 -8.46
C GLU A 219 36.38 13.35 -7.07
N GLN A 220 35.91 12.63 -6.02
CA GLN A 220 36.44 12.80 -4.64
C GLN A 220 37.59 11.83 -4.30
N VAL A 221 37.94 10.91 -5.19
CA VAL A 221 39.01 9.92 -4.97
C VAL A 221 40.37 10.39 -5.52
N VAL A 222 40.44 11.55 -6.18
CA VAL A 222 41.67 12.08 -6.85
C VAL A 222 42.19 13.38 -6.17
N ALA A 223 41.89 13.58 -4.90
CA ALA A 223 42.48 14.72 -4.14
C ALA A 223 43.33 14.22 -2.97
#